data_349203d921f20c510eab2027c528b56f
#
_entry.id   349203d921f20c510eab2027c528b56f
#
_cell.length_a   1.000
_cell.length_b   1.000
_cell.length_c   1.000
_cell.angle_alpha   90.00
_cell.angle_beta   90.00
_cell.angle_gamma   90.00
#
_symmetry.space_group_name_H-M   'P 1'
#
loop_
_entity.id
_entity.type
_entity.pdbx_description
1 polymer ?
#
loop_
_entity_poly.entity_id
_entity_poly.type
_entity_poly.pdbx_seq_one_letter_code
_entity_poly.pdbx_strand_id
1 'polypeptide(L)'
;MINDALQVADDLEAQGISAALVKINCLGRNGLPETLASLRRTGVLLCMEEVCAAGCVGELLLTLAAESGISLRGARLMNLGEGIVAHGGREQLLRDHGLDREHVCQAARELL
;
A
#
# COMPACT_ATOMS: atom_id res chain seq x y z
N MET A 1 -0.32 -10.93 -4.43
CA MET A 1 -0.32 -9.48 -4.09
C MET A 1 -0.83 -8.60 -5.23
N ILE A 2 -0.19 -8.55 -6.42
CA ILE A 2 -0.68 -7.63 -7.48
C ILE A 2 -2.10 -7.98 -7.98
N ASN A 3 -2.43 -9.24 -8.12
CA ASN A 3 -3.78 -9.66 -8.54
C ASN A 3 -4.83 -9.29 -7.48
N ASP A 4 -4.48 -9.39 -6.20
CA ASP A 4 -5.35 -8.97 -5.10
C ASP A 4 -5.56 -7.45 -5.13
N ALA A 5 -4.50 -6.69 -5.39
CA ALA A 5 -4.57 -5.24 -5.51
C ALA A 5 -5.40 -4.78 -6.71
N LEU A 6 -5.35 -5.50 -7.84
CA LEU A 6 -6.24 -5.25 -8.99
C LEU A 6 -7.71 -5.47 -8.62
N GLN A 7 -8.01 -6.57 -7.94
CA GLN A 7 -9.39 -6.84 -7.49
C GLN A 7 -9.88 -5.80 -6.48
N VAL A 8 -9.00 -5.32 -5.59
CA VAL A 8 -9.32 -4.22 -4.67
C VAL A 8 -9.62 -2.93 -5.43
N ALA A 9 -8.82 -2.61 -6.46
CA ALA A 9 -9.06 -1.42 -7.29
C ALA A 9 -10.42 -1.50 -8.01
N ASP A 10 -10.76 -2.66 -8.56
CA ASP A 10 -12.07 -2.89 -9.20
C ASP A 10 -13.23 -2.73 -8.20
N ASP A 11 -13.08 -3.25 -6.98
CA ASP A 11 -14.08 -3.10 -5.92
C ASP A 11 -14.27 -1.65 -5.48
N LEU A 12 -13.20 -0.89 -5.41
CA LEU A 12 -13.25 0.53 -5.07
C LEU A 12 -13.92 1.32 -6.20
N GLU A 13 -13.59 1.02 -7.45
CA GLU A 13 -14.22 1.66 -8.63
C GLU A 13 -15.72 1.41 -8.66
N ALA A 14 -16.16 0.18 -8.36
CA ALA A 14 -17.58 -0.16 -8.26
C ALA A 14 -18.31 0.65 -7.17
N GLN A 15 -17.58 1.18 -6.19
CA GLN A 15 -18.07 2.05 -5.12
C GLN A 15 -17.90 3.56 -5.42
N GLY A 16 -17.47 3.89 -6.64
CA GLY A 16 -17.23 5.28 -7.06
C GLY A 16 -15.90 5.87 -6.57
N ILE A 17 -14.98 5.03 -6.10
CA ILE A 17 -13.66 5.43 -5.61
C ILE A 17 -12.62 5.11 -6.68
N SER A 18 -12.05 6.14 -7.30
CA SER A 18 -10.98 5.96 -8.30
C SER A 18 -9.63 5.80 -7.59
N ALA A 19 -8.96 4.70 -7.83
CA ALA A 19 -7.65 4.39 -7.29
C ALA A 19 -6.59 4.24 -8.40
N ALA A 20 -5.45 4.90 -8.24
CA ALA A 20 -4.28 4.67 -9.09
C ALA A 20 -3.51 3.47 -8.50
N LEU A 21 -3.38 2.41 -9.28
CA LEU A 21 -2.60 1.23 -8.88
C LEU A 21 -1.19 1.31 -9.47
N VAL A 22 -0.20 1.28 -8.61
CA VAL A 22 1.22 1.29 -8.99
C VAL A 22 1.90 0.04 -8.47
N LYS A 23 2.47 -0.75 -9.38
CA LYS A 23 3.33 -1.88 -9.03
C LYS A 23 4.78 -1.42 -9.03
N ILE A 24 5.42 -1.50 -7.87
CA ILE A 24 6.83 -1.16 -7.73
C ILE A 24 7.69 -2.38 -8.08
N ASN A 25 8.46 -2.28 -9.15
CA ASN A 25 9.36 -3.35 -9.62
C ASN A 25 10.83 -3.05 -9.33
N CYS A 26 11.17 -1.78 -9.07
CA CYS A 26 12.52 -1.35 -8.79
C CYS A 26 12.55 -0.63 -7.45
N LEU A 27 13.32 -1.17 -6.51
CA LEU A 27 13.53 -0.58 -5.20
C LEU A 27 14.70 0.39 -5.26
N GLY A 28 14.45 1.62 -4.87
CA GLY A 28 15.45 2.68 -4.83
C GLY A 28 14.86 4.03 -5.22
N ARG A 29 15.54 5.09 -4.80
CA ARG A 29 15.03 6.47 -4.95
C ARG A 29 14.73 6.85 -6.39
N ASN A 30 15.54 6.36 -7.33
CA ASN A 30 15.40 6.67 -8.76
C ASN A 30 14.29 5.88 -9.47
N GLY A 31 13.75 4.84 -8.86
CA GLY A 31 12.72 3.96 -9.43
C GLY A 31 11.28 4.38 -9.11
N LEU A 32 11.07 5.52 -8.45
CA LEU A 32 9.77 5.90 -7.90
C LEU A 32 9.16 7.23 -8.41
N PRO A 33 9.61 7.83 -9.53
CA PRO A 33 9.10 9.14 -9.96
C PRO A 33 7.61 9.12 -10.29
N GLU A 34 7.11 8.05 -10.90
CA GLU A 34 5.69 7.88 -11.25
C GLU A 34 4.83 7.71 -10.00
N THR A 35 5.33 6.98 -9.01
CA THR A 35 4.67 6.83 -7.71
C THR A 35 4.55 8.17 -7.00
N LEU A 36 5.62 8.95 -6.96
CA LEU A 36 5.61 10.29 -6.36
C LEU A 36 4.67 11.24 -7.11
N ALA A 37 4.64 11.18 -8.45
CA ALA A 37 3.70 11.97 -9.25
C ALA A 37 2.24 11.59 -8.93
N SER A 38 1.95 10.30 -8.74
CA SER A 38 0.63 9.83 -8.31
C SER A 38 0.28 10.33 -6.91
N LEU A 39 1.20 10.25 -5.95
CA LEU A 39 0.99 10.76 -4.59
C LEU A 39 0.75 12.27 -4.57
N ARG A 40 1.46 13.03 -5.40
CA ARG A 40 1.25 14.49 -5.55
C ARG A 40 -0.15 14.82 -6.04
N ARG A 41 -0.70 13.99 -6.93
CA ARG A 41 -2.05 14.17 -7.48
C ARG A 41 -3.14 13.74 -6.51
N THR A 42 -2.96 12.61 -5.82
CA THR A 42 -4.01 11.99 -4.99
C THR A 42 -3.98 12.45 -3.53
N GLY A 43 -2.78 12.68 -2.99
CA GLY A 43 -2.59 13.00 -1.57
C GLY A 43 -2.85 11.83 -0.62
N VAL A 44 -3.03 10.62 -1.14
CA VAL A 44 -3.33 9.42 -0.33
C VAL A 44 -2.43 8.27 -0.75
N LEU A 45 -1.89 7.57 0.24
CA LEU A 45 -1.07 6.37 0.05
C LEU A 45 -1.69 5.18 0.78
N LEU A 46 -1.95 4.11 0.06
CA LEU A 46 -2.13 2.77 0.62
C LEU A 46 -1.06 1.87 0.02
N CYS A 47 -0.16 1.37 0.85
CA CYS A 47 0.93 0.49 0.43
C CYS A 47 0.71 -0.90 0.99
N MET A 48 0.81 -1.93 0.14
CA MET A 48 0.64 -3.34 0.50
C MET A 48 1.93 -4.10 0.25
N GLU A 49 2.45 -4.78 1.26
CA GLU A 49 3.73 -5.50 1.18
C GLU A 49 3.71 -6.77 2.04
N GLU A 50 4.23 -7.87 1.51
CA GLU A 50 4.45 -9.12 2.27
C GLU A 50 5.83 -9.10 2.95
N VAL A 51 6.11 -8.05 3.70
CA VAL A 51 7.36 -7.84 4.44
C VAL A 51 7.08 -7.35 5.85
N CYS A 52 8.07 -7.37 6.74
CA CYS A 52 7.95 -6.75 8.05
C CYS A 52 7.83 -5.22 7.95
N ALA A 53 7.34 -4.58 9.01
CA ALA A 53 7.12 -3.14 9.04
C ALA A 53 8.42 -2.35 8.87
N ALA A 54 9.47 -2.73 9.62
CA ALA A 54 10.73 -2.01 9.59
C ALA A 54 11.44 -2.11 8.23
N GLY A 55 11.70 -0.97 7.60
CA GLY A 55 12.40 -0.88 6.32
C GLY A 55 11.56 -1.27 5.10
N CYS A 56 10.25 -1.29 5.23
CA CYS A 56 9.35 -1.55 4.11
C CYS A 56 9.37 -0.41 3.07
N VAL A 57 8.92 -0.69 1.85
CA VAL A 57 8.89 0.32 0.77
C VAL A 57 7.93 1.46 1.10
N GLY A 58 6.87 1.17 1.84
CA GLY A 58 5.96 2.20 2.32
C GLY A 58 6.65 3.29 3.15
N GLU A 59 7.58 2.93 4.04
CA GLU A 59 8.38 3.91 4.79
C GLU A 59 9.27 4.75 3.86
N LEU A 60 9.89 4.13 2.86
CA LEU A 60 10.66 4.86 1.84
C LEU A 60 9.77 5.84 1.07
N LEU A 61 8.56 5.44 0.68
CA LEU A 61 7.62 6.32 -0.01
C LEU A 61 7.22 7.53 0.84
N LEU A 62 6.95 7.34 2.13
CA LEU A 62 6.65 8.43 3.05
C LEU A 62 7.82 9.40 3.17
N THR A 63 9.04 8.88 3.29
CA THR A 63 10.27 9.68 3.35
C THR A 63 10.44 10.50 2.07
N LEU A 64 10.34 9.87 0.90
CA LEU A 64 10.49 10.55 -0.39
C LEU A 64 9.39 11.57 -0.64
N ALA A 65 8.15 11.29 -0.22
CA ALA A 65 7.06 12.25 -0.30
C ALA A 65 7.36 13.50 0.53
N ALA A 66 7.81 13.32 1.78
CA ALA A 66 8.21 14.42 2.65
C ALA A 66 9.37 15.23 2.07
N GLU A 67 10.45 14.58 1.62
CA GLU A 67 11.60 15.22 0.98
C GLU A 67 11.21 15.99 -0.28
N SER A 68 10.21 15.52 -1.02
CA SER A 68 9.70 16.14 -2.24
C SER A 68 8.64 17.22 -2.01
N GLY A 69 8.32 17.54 -0.75
CA GLY A 69 7.29 18.50 -0.40
C GLY A 69 5.88 18.07 -0.79
N ILE A 70 5.62 16.75 -0.83
CA ILE A 70 4.29 16.21 -1.10
C ILE A 70 3.53 16.13 0.22
N SER A 71 2.41 16.82 0.29
CA SER A 71 1.51 16.76 1.44
C SER A 71 0.54 15.58 1.26
N LEU A 72 0.61 14.61 2.16
CA LEU A 72 -0.33 13.50 2.21
C LEU A 72 -1.40 13.81 3.27
N ARG A 73 -2.68 13.69 2.88
CA ARG A 73 -3.83 13.79 3.80
C ARG A 73 -4.13 12.47 4.49
N GLY A 74 -3.60 11.34 3.97
CA GLY A 74 -3.75 10.02 4.56
C GLY A 74 -2.71 9.05 4.03
N ALA A 75 -2.22 8.17 4.91
CA ALA A 75 -1.33 7.09 4.54
C ALA A 75 -1.63 5.84 5.38
N ARG A 76 -1.59 4.68 4.74
CA ARG A 76 -1.70 3.38 5.40
C ARG A 76 -0.66 2.44 4.81
N LEU A 77 0.19 1.89 5.67
CA LEU A 77 1.15 0.85 5.30
C LEU A 77 0.62 -0.48 5.82
N MET A 78 0.31 -1.38 4.90
CA MET A 78 -0.23 -2.71 5.20
C MET A 78 0.87 -3.75 4.93
N ASN A 79 1.37 -4.36 5.98
CA ASN A 79 2.49 -5.29 5.95
C ASN A 79 2.32 -6.36 7.06
N LEU A 80 3.31 -7.20 7.27
CA LEU A 80 3.26 -8.27 8.26
C LEU A 80 3.50 -7.80 9.71
N GLY A 81 3.59 -6.48 9.91
CA GLY A 81 3.80 -5.90 11.23
C GLY A 81 5.22 -6.08 11.78
N GLU A 82 5.34 -5.92 13.07
CA GLU A 82 6.59 -6.09 13.81
C GLU A 82 6.64 -7.48 14.45
N GLY A 83 7.86 -8.03 14.53
CA GLY A 83 8.11 -9.29 15.21
C GLY A 83 8.17 -10.50 14.28
N ILE A 84 8.05 -11.68 14.87
CA ILE A 84 8.17 -12.95 14.17
C ILE A 84 6.81 -13.39 13.65
N VAL A 85 6.72 -13.61 12.34
CA VAL A 85 5.52 -14.17 11.72
C VAL A 85 5.44 -15.67 12.03
N ALA A 86 4.30 -16.13 12.53
CA ALA A 86 4.06 -17.53 12.81
C ALA A 86 4.09 -18.37 11.53
N HIS A 87 4.46 -19.64 11.66
CA HIS A 87 4.40 -20.57 10.53
C HIS A 87 2.94 -20.85 10.16
N GLY A 88 2.64 -20.84 8.84
CA GLY A 88 1.30 -21.11 8.34
C GLY A 88 1.20 -21.00 6.83
N GLY A 89 0.04 -21.33 6.29
CA GLY A 89 -0.25 -21.13 4.87
C GLY A 89 -0.33 -19.64 4.51
N ARG A 90 0.18 -19.27 3.33
CA ARG A 90 0.22 -17.87 2.88
C ARG A 90 -1.13 -17.15 3.01
N GLU A 91 -2.20 -17.76 2.53
CA GLU A 91 -3.54 -17.15 2.59
C GLU A 91 -4.03 -16.89 4.01
N GLN A 92 -3.74 -17.81 4.94
CA GLN A 92 -4.06 -17.64 6.35
C GLN A 92 -3.26 -16.48 6.94
N LEU A 93 -1.95 -16.44 6.66
CA LEU A 93 -1.09 -15.36 7.15
C LEU A 93 -1.50 -14.00 6.61
N LEU A 94 -1.90 -13.90 5.34
CA LEU A 94 -2.41 -12.65 4.78
C LEU A 94 -3.68 -12.18 5.51
N ARG A 95 -4.61 -13.09 5.82
CA ARG A 95 -5.81 -12.76 6.61
C ARG A 95 -5.45 -12.31 8.03
N ASP A 96 -4.57 -13.04 8.69
CA ASP A 96 -4.16 -12.77 10.07
C ASP A 96 -3.48 -11.40 10.22
N HIS A 97 -2.83 -10.93 9.15
CA HIS A 97 -2.18 -9.62 9.08
C HIS A 97 -3.01 -8.54 8.35
N GLY A 98 -4.25 -8.85 7.98
CA GLY A 98 -5.13 -7.87 7.32
C GLY A 98 -4.72 -7.49 5.91
N LEU A 99 -3.97 -8.37 5.21
CA LEU A 99 -3.52 -8.17 3.84
C LEU A 99 -4.43 -8.84 2.80
N ASP A 100 -5.55 -9.37 3.22
CA ASP A 100 -6.57 -9.89 2.31
C ASP A 100 -7.42 -8.76 1.71
N ARG A 101 -8.17 -9.09 0.67
CA ARG A 101 -8.96 -8.15 -0.12
C ARG A 101 -9.93 -7.32 0.72
N GLU A 102 -10.62 -7.95 1.68
CA GLU A 102 -11.64 -7.27 2.48
C GLU A 102 -11.03 -6.19 3.38
N HIS A 103 -9.96 -6.54 4.11
CA HIS A 103 -9.26 -5.59 4.99
C HIS A 103 -8.62 -4.45 4.20
N VAL A 104 -8.06 -4.74 3.02
CA VAL A 104 -7.46 -3.71 2.16
C VAL A 104 -8.52 -2.75 1.62
N CYS A 105 -9.67 -3.25 1.16
CA CYS A 105 -10.79 -2.40 0.76
C CYS A 105 -11.29 -1.52 1.91
N GLN A 106 -11.38 -2.08 3.11
CA GLN A 106 -11.78 -1.31 4.29
C GLN A 106 -10.76 -0.22 4.60
N ALA A 107 -9.47 -0.56 4.64
CA ALA A 107 -8.40 0.41 4.89
C ALA A 107 -8.39 1.55 3.86
N ALA A 108 -8.66 1.24 2.58
CA ALA A 108 -8.78 2.26 1.54
C ALA A 108 -9.96 3.22 1.79
N ARG A 109 -11.12 2.70 2.19
CA ARG A 109 -12.29 3.52 2.55
C ARG A 109 -12.04 4.43 3.74
N GLU A 110 -11.35 3.91 4.76
CA GLU A 110 -11.02 4.68 5.97
C GLU A 110 -10.03 5.84 5.72
N LEU A 111 -9.27 5.78 4.62
CA LEU A 111 -8.34 6.83 4.22
C LEU A 111 -9.01 8.00 3.48
N LEU A 112 -10.22 7.85 3.02
CA LEU A 112 -10.96 8.82 2.21
C LEU A 112 -11.94 9.62 3.03
#